data_e6659172601c8ac2bf137c5b14fa6fd0
#
_entry.id   e6659172601c8ac2bf137c5b14fa6fd0
#
_cell.length_a   1.000
_cell.length_b   1.000
_cell.length_c   1.000
_cell.angle_alpha   90.00
_cell.angle_beta   90.00
_cell.angle_gamma   90.00
#
_symmetry.space_group_name_H-M   'P 1'
#
loop_
_entity.id
_entity.type
_entity.pdbx_description
1 polymer ?
#
loop_
_entity_poly.entity_id
_entity_poly.type
_entity_poly.pdbx_seq_one_letter_code
_entity_poly.pdbx_strand_id
1 'polypeptide(L)'
;NHTFVPDGTDSVVQFLQPLGYQVAQSGKRHIAPPSVFSWEQLPGNSNPDFEAVEEFVKACSETEQPFCLFLCSNEPHTPWNKGDASRYDPATLKLPPYILDTPETREGMSRYLAEITYFDSQVGQAIDLLDQYKVADNTLLIVVSEQGNSMPFAKWTCYDSGLQSGCIVRWPGHIAAGSTNNAMIEYIDFLPTWIEVAGGDLKAEAATKLDGKSLLPVFAGKQDHKQLVFGEMTTRGINNGSDHYGIRSVRSDRYKYIWNFTPDVTFQNACTSSKEFVSWKREAEAGNAKAIELVKRYTQRPEIEFYDLANDPLELKNLAADPAHHETMRSLRMELDHWMQYCGDKGQATEMDALNHMKRGQSKRKKKQAKP
;
A
#
# COMPACT_ATOMS: atom_id res chain seq x y z
N ASN A 1 8.40 4.77 4.81
CA ASN A 1 8.41 5.76 5.87
C ASN A 1 9.53 6.81 5.73
N HIS A 2 9.70 7.40 4.54
CA HIS A 2 10.75 8.38 4.21
C HIS A 2 12.19 7.88 4.44
N THR A 3 12.41 6.59 4.41
CA THR A 3 13.75 6.00 4.38
C THR A 3 14.34 6.10 2.97
N PHE A 4 15.65 6.12 2.88
CA PHE A 4 16.33 6.04 1.60
C PHE A 4 16.59 4.57 1.25
N VAL A 5 16.33 4.23 0.00
CA VAL A 5 16.82 2.98 -0.56
C VAL A 5 18.36 3.02 -0.58
N PRO A 6 19.06 1.94 -0.24
CA PRO A 6 20.53 1.89 -0.29
C PRO A 6 21.06 2.27 -1.67
N ASP A 7 22.17 3.01 -1.69
CA ASP A 7 22.87 3.31 -2.95
C ASP A 7 23.30 2.00 -3.63
N GLY A 8 23.17 1.96 -4.96
CA GLY A 8 23.49 0.77 -5.76
C GLY A 8 22.37 -0.28 -5.82
N THR A 9 21.17 0.01 -5.25
CA THR A 9 19.99 -0.82 -5.48
C THR A 9 19.51 -0.64 -6.92
N ASP A 10 19.30 -1.73 -7.63
CA ASP A 10 18.68 -1.71 -8.94
C ASP A 10 17.17 -1.46 -8.82
N SER A 11 16.68 -0.45 -9.51
CA SER A 11 15.24 -0.13 -9.62
C SER A 11 14.70 -0.57 -10.98
N VAL A 12 13.42 -0.35 -11.20
CA VAL A 12 12.77 -0.59 -12.50
C VAL A 12 13.53 0.03 -13.67
N VAL A 13 14.22 1.15 -13.44
CA VAL A 13 14.98 1.87 -14.47
C VAL A 13 16.15 1.03 -14.96
N GLN A 14 16.94 0.48 -14.04
CA GLN A 14 18.12 -0.32 -14.37
C GLN A 14 17.76 -1.64 -15.06
N PHE A 15 16.56 -2.17 -14.83
CA PHE A 15 16.08 -3.38 -15.50
C PHE A 15 15.46 -3.10 -16.87
N LEU A 16 14.69 -2.03 -17.05
CA LEU A 16 13.91 -1.82 -18.26
C LEU A 16 14.64 -0.99 -19.33
N GLN A 17 15.47 -0.02 -18.94
CA GLN A 17 16.23 0.77 -19.94
C GLN A 17 17.15 -0.08 -20.82
N PRO A 18 17.90 -1.09 -20.33
CA PRO A 18 18.70 -1.98 -21.18
C PRO A 18 17.86 -2.79 -22.18
N LEU A 19 16.55 -2.98 -21.89
CA LEU A 19 15.60 -3.64 -22.79
C LEU A 19 14.96 -2.67 -23.80
N GLY A 20 15.44 -1.42 -23.86
CA GLY A 20 14.98 -0.41 -24.79
C GLY A 20 13.79 0.43 -24.31
N TYR A 21 13.33 0.25 -23.07
CA TYR A 21 12.19 1.00 -22.53
C TYR A 21 12.60 2.39 -22.06
N GLN A 22 11.78 3.38 -22.38
CA GLN A 22 11.81 4.68 -21.73
C GLN A 22 10.99 4.61 -20.43
N VAL A 23 11.60 4.94 -19.29
CA VAL A 23 10.94 4.87 -17.98
C VAL A 23 10.67 6.28 -17.50
N ALA A 24 9.40 6.60 -17.23
CA ALA A 24 8.97 7.94 -16.82
C ALA A 24 7.97 7.91 -15.66
N GLN A 25 7.85 9.04 -14.98
CA GLN A 25 6.91 9.21 -13.86
C GLN A 25 6.31 10.61 -13.87
N SER A 26 4.97 10.71 -13.72
CA SER A 26 4.24 11.96 -13.47
C SER A 26 3.45 11.88 -12.17
N GLY A 27 3.35 13.01 -11.47
CA GLY A 27 2.56 13.14 -10.24
C GLY A 27 3.36 12.94 -8.96
N LYS A 28 2.71 12.40 -7.92
CA LYS A 28 3.28 12.24 -6.58
C LYS A 28 4.55 11.40 -6.56
N ARG A 29 5.60 11.91 -5.91
CA ARG A 29 6.85 11.18 -5.70
C ARG A 29 7.18 11.08 -4.21
N HIS A 30 7.28 9.85 -3.71
CA HIS A 30 7.51 9.59 -2.29
C HIS A 30 8.61 8.55 -2.06
N ILE A 31 9.55 8.46 -2.99
CA ILE A 31 10.70 7.55 -2.97
C ILE A 31 12.01 8.34 -3.10
N ALA A 32 13.09 7.75 -2.64
CA ALA A 32 14.43 8.35 -2.65
C ALA A 32 15.53 7.27 -2.52
N PRO A 33 16.77 7.52 -2.98
CA PRO A 33 17.23 8.76 -3.59
C PRO A 33 16.97 8.80 -5.12
N PRO A 34 17.04 10.00 -5.76
CA PRO A 34 16.91 10.11 -7.22
C PRO A 34 17.98 9.34 -8.01
N SER A 35 19.13 9.08 -7.43
CA SER A 35 20.21 8.30 -8.05
C SER A 35 19.82 6.83 -8.30
N VAL A 36 18.94 6.26 -7.49
CA VAL A 36 18.39 4.91 -7.66
C VAL A 36 17.22 4.93 -8.65
N PHE A 37 16.33 5.95 -8.54
CA PHE A 37 15.15 6.10 -9.37
C PHE A 37 15.38 7.18 -10.43
N SER A 38 16.25 6.88 -11.38
CA SER A 38 16.72 7.82 -12.42
C SER A 38 15.82 7.87 -13.66
N TRP A 39 14.52 7.62 -13.51
CA TRP A 39 13.54 7.76 -14.58
C TRP A 39 13.35 9.21 -15.03
N GLU A 40 12.74 9.42 -16.19
CA GLU A 40 12.32 10.72 -16.65
C GLU A 40 11.21 11.27 -15.74
N GLN A 41 11.45 12.46 -15.17
CA GLN A 41 10.47 13.12 -14.32
C GLN A 41 9.64 14.07 -15.18
N LEU A 42 8.42 13.62 -15.53
CA LEU A 42 7.43 14.49 -16.19
C LEU A 42 6.86 15.52 -15.20
N PRO A 43 6.29 16.64 -15.67
CA PRO A 43 5.50 17.55 -14.86
C PRO A 43 4.42 16.84 -14.03
N GLY A 44 3.92 17.55 -13.00
CA GLY A 44 2.97 16.99 -12.02
C GLY A 44 3.63 16.85 -10.65
N ASN A 45 2.92 17.28 -9.60
CA ASN A 45 3.42 17.26 -8.21
C ASN A 45 2.62 16.28 -7.33
N SER A 46 1.34 16.59 -7.10
CA SER A 46 0.45 15.73 -6.30
C SER A 46 -0.33 14.75 -7.17
N ASN A 47 -0.64 15.15 -8.38
CA ASN A 47 -1.36 14.35 -9.36
C ASN A 47 -0.60 14.38 -10.69
N PRO A 48 -0.82 13.42 -11.59
CA PRO A 48 -0.28 13.44 -12.93
C PRO A 48 -0.68 14.73 -13.69
N ASP A 49 0.24 15.24 -14.47
CA ASP A 49 -0.01 16.30 -15.44
C ASP A 49 -0.34 15.64 -16.78
N PHE A 50 -1.63 15.59 -17.13
CA PHE A 50 -2.07 14.86 -18.31
C PHE A 50 -1.71 15.52 -19.64
N GLU A 51 -1.38 16.81 -19.66
CA GLU A 51 -0.81 17.44 -20.87
C GLU A 51 0.60 16.89 -21.14
N ALA A 52 1.45 16.86 -20.12
CA ALA A 52 2.79 16.29 -20.23
C ALA A 52 2.78 14.76 -20.47
N VAL A 53 1.82 14.05 -19.88
CA VAL A 53 1.61 12.62 -20.12
C VAL A 53 1.20 12.37 -21.58
N GLU A 54 0.31 13.20 -22.15
CA GLU A 54 -0.08 13.11 -23.55
C GLU A 54 1.11 13.32 -24.49
N GLU A 55 1.90 14.37 -24.25
CA GLU A 55 3.12 14.64 -25.03
C GLU A 55 4.09 13.46 -25.01
N PHE A 56 4.28 12.85 -23.84
CA PHE A 56 5.15 11.68 -23.68
C PHE A 56 4.62 10.46 -24.44
N VAL A 57 3.35 10.10 -24.26
CA VAL A 57 2.73 8.94 -24.93
C VAL A 57 2.73 9.13 -26.44
N LYS A 58 2.43 10.34 -26.90
CA LYS A 58 2.48 10.71 -28.32
C LYS A 58 3.87 10.49 -28.90
N ALA A 59 4.91 11.06 -28.28
CA ALA A 59 6.28 10.94 -28.73
C ALA A 59 6.74 9.47 -28.80
N CYS A 60 6.40 8.67 -27.78
CA CYS A 60 6.70 7.24 -27.77
C CYS A 60 5.96 6.50 -28.89
N SER A 61 4.68 6.84 -29.15
CA SER A 61 3.90 6.21 -30.22
C SER A 61 4.45 6.53 -31.61
N GLU A 62 4.82 7.80 -31.86
CA GLU A 62 5.35 8.27 -33.16
C GLU A 62 6.72 7.64 -33.48
N THR A 63 7.49 7.27 -32.49
CA THR A 63 8.82 6.69 -32.63
C THR A 63 8.88 5.17 -32.37
N GLU A 64 7.72 4.54 -32.13
CA GLU A 64 7.62 3.12 -31.75
C GLU A 64 8.47 2.78 -30.52
N GLN A 65 8.70 3.76 -29.64
CA GLN A 65 9.52 3.63 -28.45
C GLN A 65 8.72 2.94 -27.34
N PRO A 66 9.12 1.73 -26.85
CA PRO A 66 8.45 1.13 -25.71
C PRO A 66 8.66 1.95 -24.45
N PHE A 67 7.63 2.02 -23.59
CA PHE A 67 7.68 2.82 -22.38
C PHE A 67 7.14 2.07 -21.14
N CYS A 68 7.64 2.48 -19.99
CA CYS A 68 7.10 2.15 -18.67
C CYS A 68 6.78 3.46 -17.94
N LEU A 69 5.50 3.76 -17.79
CA LEU A 69 5.03 5.05 -17.28
C LEU A 69 4.29 4.88 -15.96
N PHE A 70 4.74 5.59 -14.93
CA PHE A 70 4.11 5.66 -13.61
C PHE A 70 3.27 6.93 -13.49
N LEU A 71 1.96 6.78 -13.41
CA LEU A 71 1.01 7.85 -13.12
C LEU A 71 0.62 7.81 -11.65
N CYS A 72 1.26 8.64 -10.84
CA CYS A 72 1.16 8.59 -9.39
C CYS A 72 0.20 9.67 -8.87
N SER A 73 -1.07 9.29 -8.65
CA SER A 73 -2.05 10.18 -8.00
C SER A 73 -1.78 10.29 -6.51
N ASN A 74 -2.05 11.48 -5.95
CA ASN A 74 -2.16 11.64 -4.51
C ASN A 74 -3.47 11.09 -3.96
N GLU A 75 -4.51 10.99 -4.80
CA GLU A 75 -5.85 10.64 -4.36
C GLU A 75 -6.05 9.11 -4.29
N PRO A 76 -6.83 8.63 -3.35
CA PRO A 76 -7.65 9.34 -2.35
C PRO A 76 -6.93 9.57 -0.98
N HIS A 77 -5.84 10.30 -0.95
CA HIS A 77 -5.13 10.66 0.28
C HIS A 77 -5.77 11.90 0.95
N THR A 78 -5.85 11.93 2.26
CA THR A 78 -6.32 13.13 3.02
C THR A 78 -5.45 14.37 2.76
N PRO A 79 -6.05 15.60 2.76
CA PRO A 79 -7.46 15.91 3.02
C PRO A 79 -8.36 15.59 1.82
N TRP A 80 -9.51 15.01 2.08
CA TRP A 80 -10.48 14.66 1.04
C TRP A 80 -11.25 15.91 0.57
N ASN A 81 -10.77 16.52 -0.50
CA ASN A 81 -11.26 17.80 -1.03
C ASN A 81 -11.39 17.83 -2.56
N LYS A 82 -11.25 16.66 -3.21
CA LYS A 82 -11.44 16.47 -4.65
C LYS A 82 -12.74 15.72 -4.95
N GLY A 83 -13.16 15.80 -6.20
CA GLY A 83 -14.41 15.17 -6.64
C GLY A 83 -15.66 15.87 -6.10
N ASP A 84 -16.81 15.29 -6.38
CA ASP A 84 -18.13 15.80 -5.97
C ASP A 84 -18.73 14.91 -4.89
N ALA A 85 -18.62 15.34 -3.62
CA ALA A 85 -19.15 14.60 -2.48
C ALA A 85 -20.69 14.55 -2.45
N SER A 86 -21.40 15.43 -3.19
CA SER A 86 -22.86 15.41 -3.25
C SER A 86 -23.43 14.13 -3.90
N ARG A 87 -22.59 13.42 -4.66
CA ARG A 87 -22.93 12.10 -5.26
C ARG A 87 -23.06 10.98 -4.23
N TYR A 88 -22.60 11.19 -3.02
CA TYR A 88 -22.50 10.17 -1.96
C TYR A 88 -23.20 10.68 -0.71
N ASP A 89 -24.55 10.58 -0.68
CA ASP A 89 -25.35 11.01 0.46
C ASP A 89 -24.88 10.27 1.74
N PRO A 90 -24.34 10.99 2.74
CA PRO A 90 -23.87 10.40 3.98
C PRO A 90 -24.92 9.53 4.69
N ALA A 91 -26.22 9.86 4.55
CA ALA A 91 -27.30 9.14 5.20
C ALA A 91 -27.51 7.71 4.65
N THR A 92 -27.14 7.48 3.38
CA THR A 92 -27.36 6.20 2.69
C THR A 92 -26.14 5.28 2.71
N LEU A 93 -24.98 5.77 3.18
CA LEU A 93 -23.74 4.99 3.18
C LEU A 93 -23.82 3.78 4.12
N LYS A 94 -23.35 2.63 3.62
CA LYS A 94 -23.14 1.44 4.44
C LYS A 94 -21.71 1.45 4.99
N LEU A 95 -21.58 1.61 6.29
CA LEU A 95 -20.29 1.59 6.96
C LEU A 95 -19.92 0.16 7.36
N PRO A 96 -18.62 -0.23 7.27
CA PRO A 96 -18.14 -1.48 7.85
C PRO A 96 -18.39 -1.53 9.37
N PRO A 97 -18.61 -2.72 9.96
CA PRO A 97 -18.95 -2.85 11.39
C PRO A 97 -17.84 -2.43 12.35
N TYR A 98 -16.60 -2.32 11.87
CA TYR A 98 -15.47 -1.78 12.62
C TYR A 98 -15.35 -0.26 12.55
N ILE A 99 -16.24 0.41 11.84
CA ILE A 99 -16.33 1.87 11.73
C ILE A 99 -17.50 2.36 12.57
N LEU A 100 -17.25 3.28 13.52
CA LEU A 100 -18.32 3.88 14.30
C LEU A 100 -19.15 4.84 13.46
N ASP A 101 -20.45 4.67 13.51
CA ASP A 101 -21.41 5.50 12.81
C ASP A 101 -21.62 6.83 13.56
N THR A 102 -20.94 7.87 13.08
CA THR A 102 -21.11 9.26 13.54
C THR A 102 -21.30 10.19 12.34
N PRO A 103 -21.89 11.37 12.51
CA PRO A 103 -22.00 12.35 11.42
C PRO A 103 -20.66 12.65 10.76
N GLU A 104 -19.59 12.82 11.56
CA GLU A 104 -18.24 13.10 11.06
C GLU A 104 -17.66 11.94 10.26
N THR A 105 -17.93 10.70 10.69
CA THR A 105 -17.50 9.49 9.95
C THR A 105 -18.21 9.38 8.61
N ARG A 106 -19.53 9.60 8.58
CA ARG A 106 -20.32 9.56 7.35
C ARG A 106 -19.90 10.64 6.36
N GLU A 107 -19.68 11.87 6.85
CA GLU A 107 -19.18 12.98 6.02
C GLU A 107 -17.78 12.67 5.47
N GLY A 108 -16.87 12.17 6.30
CA GLY A 108 -15.54 11.75 5.87
C GLY A 108 -15.59 10.65 4.82
N MET A 109 -16.45 9.64 4.99
CA MET A 109 -16.62 8.56 4.02
C MET A 109 -17.19 9.06 2.69
N SER A 110 -18.17 9.96 2.71
CA SER A 110 -18.74 10.59 1.51
C SER A 110 -17.63 11.30 0.69
N ARG A 111 -16.80 12.10 1.35
CA ARG A 111 -15.67 12.78 0.70
C ARG A 111 -14.62 11.80 0.18
N TYR A 112 -14.30 10.76 0.93
CA TYR A 112 -13.37 9.72 0.50
C TYR A 112 -13.86 9.03 -0.78
N LEU A 113 -15.15 8.70 -0.89
CA LEU A 113 -15.73 8.10 -2.09
C LEU A 113 -15.70 9.07 -3.29
N ALA A 114 -15.89 10.37 -3.05
CA ALA A 114 -15.76 11.39 -4.10
C ALA A 114 -14.33 11.46 -4.65
N GLU A 115 -13.31 11.31 -3.79
CA GLU A 115 -11.92 11.26 -4.24
C GLU A 115 -11.57 9.98 -4.99
N ILE A 116 -12.17 8.85 -4.62
CA ILE A 116 -12.05 7.63 -5.44
C ILE A 116 -12.60 7.88 -6.85
N THR A 117 -13.76 8.55 -6.98
CA THR A 117 -14.30 8.92 -8.29
C THR A 117 -13.40 9.90 -9.05
N TYR A 118 -12.76 10.82 -8.34
CA TYR A 118 -11.77 11.69 -8.96
C TYR A 118 -10.55 10.92 -9.46
N PHE A 119 -10.02 9.98 -8.66
CA PHE A 119 -8.95 9.08 -9.10
C PHE A 119 -9.37 8.23 -10.31
N ASP A 120 -10.58 7.69 -10.30
CA ASP A 120 -11.14 6.91 -11.41
C ASP A 120 -11.19 7.74 -12.70
N SER A 121 -11.50 9.05 -12.61
CA SER A 121 -11.45 9.95 -13.77
C SER A 121 -10.03 10.13 -14.34
N GLN A 122 -8.99 10.05 -13.51
CA GLN A 122 -7.60 10.07 -13.96
C GLN A 122 -7.23 8.76 -14.67
N VAL A 123 -7.75 7.62 -14.18
CA VAL A 123 -7.61 6.33 -14.88
C VAL A 123 -8.29 6.39 -16.25
N GLY A 124 -9.48 6.98 -16.32
CA GLY A 124 -10.18 7.24 -17.60
C GLY A 124 -9.33 8.03 -18.57
N GLN A 125 -8.74 9.15 -18.15
CA GLN A 125 -7.84 9.96 -18.99
C GLN A 125 -6.64 9.15 -19.50
N ALA A 126 -6.04 8.30 -18.65
CA ALA A 126 -4.94 7.45 -19.09
C ALA A 126 -5.37 6.44 -20.17
N ILE A 127 -6.56 5.84 -20.02
CA ILE A 127 -7.12 4.91 -21.00
C ILE A 127 -7.40 5.63 -22.33
N ASP A 128 -8.02 6.81 -22.26
CA ASP A 128 -8.35 7.63 -23.43
C ASP A 128 -7.08 7.98 -24.25
N LEU A 129 -5.96 8.31 -23.58
CA LEU A 129 -4.68 8.58 -24.25
C LEU A 129 -4.12 7.32 -24.93
N LEU A 130 -4.18 6.15 -24.27
CA LEU A 130 -3.73 4.91 -24.90
C LEU A 130 -4.54 4.57 -26.15
N ASP A 131 -5.84 4.79 -26.12
CA ASP A 131 -6.74 4.55 -27.26
C ASP A 131 -6.52 5.61 -28.35
N GLN A 132 -6.37 6.89 -28.01
CA GLN A 132 -6.10 8.00 -28.93
C GLN A 132 -4.82 7.77 -29.76
N TYR A 133 -3.76 7.32 -29.10
CA TYR A 133 -2.46 7.05 -29.75
C TYR A 133 -2.31 5.61 -30.24
N LYS A 134 -3.38 4.80 -30.18
CA LYS A 134 -3.45 3.42 -30.71
C LYS A 134 -2.39 2.46 -30.12
N VAL A 135 -2.02 2.67 -28.87
CA VAL A 135 -1.09 1.81 -28.13
C VAL A 135 -1.77 0.92 -27.10
N ALA A 136 -3.08 1.05 -26.92
CA ALA A 136 -3.85 0.35 -25.91
C ALA A 136 -3.78 -1.19 -26.01
N ASP A 137 -3.78 -1.73 -27.24
CA ASP A 137 -3.74 -3.19 -27.46
C ASP A 137 -2.38 -3.80 -27.16
N ASN A 138 -1.31 -2.98 -27.16
CA ASN A 138 0.05 -3.40 -26.81
C ASN A 138 0.52 -2.83 -25.46
N THR A 139 -0.41 -2.48 -24.56
CA THR A 139 -0.10 -1.92 -23.25
C THR A 139 -0.67 -2.78 -22.13
N LEU A 140 0.19 -3.21 -21.22
CA LEU A 140 -0.18 -3.73 -19.93
C LEU A 140 -0.48 -2.56 -18.98
N LEU A 141 -1.77 -2.28 -18.74
CA LEU A 141 -2.22 -1.25 -17.81
C LEU A 141 -2.53 -1.89 -16.45
N ILE A 142 -1.89 -1.41 -15.39
CA ILE A 142 -2.12 -1.85 -14.01
C ILE A 142 -2.57 -0.65 -13.18
N VAL A 143 -3.74 -0.77 -12.57
CA VAL A 143 -4.29 0.22 -11.63
C VAL A 143 -4.27 -0.39 -10.24
N VAL A 144 -3.58 0.26 -9.31
CA VAL A 144 -3.45 -0.21 -7.93
C VAL A 144 -3.70 0.92 -6.94
N SER A 145 -4.30 0.57 -5.79
CA SER A 145 -4.25 1.44 -4.62
C SER A 145 -3.01 1.13 -3.80
N GLU A 146 -2.41 2.13 -3.15
CA GLU A 146 -1.18 1.93 -2.37
C GLU A 146 -1.43 1.08 -1.12
N GLN A 147 -2.52 1.37 -0.40
CA GLN A 147 -2.88 0.78 0.90
C GLN A 147 -4.33 1.15 1.25
N GLY A 148 -4.81 0.74 2.42
CA GLY A 148 -6.10 1.16 2.95
C GLY A 148 -6.20 2.68 3.18
N ASN A 149 -7.44 3.17 3.35
CA ASN A 149 -7.73 4.59 3.58
C ASN A 149 -7.26 5.10 4.95
N SER A 150 -7.39 6.40 5.21
CA SER A 150 -6.98 7.03 6.47
C SER A 150 -8.03 6.93 7.59
N MET A 151 -9.04 6.04 7.47
CA MET A 151 -9.97 5.75 8.56
C MET A 151 -9.34 4.81 9.59
N PRO A 152 -9.88 4.73 10.83
CA PRO A 152 -9.43 3.76 11.81
C PRO A 152 -9.49 2.32 11.29
N PHE A 153 -8.59 1.46 11.77
CA PHE A 153 -8.44 0.05 11.38
C PHE A 153 -7.96 -0.19 9.93
N ALA A 154 -7.71 0.84 9.13
CA ALA A 154 -7.17 0.72 7.79
C ALA A 154 -5.68 1.13 7.74
N LYS A 155 -5.32 2.21 7.08
CA LYS A 155 -3.92 2.70 6.99
C LYS A 155 -3.24 2.69 8.36
N TRP A 156 -1.95 2.38 8.39
CA TRP A 156 -1.10 2.21 9.58
C TRP A 156 -1.41 0.95 10.42
N THR A 157 -2.17 -0.01 9.91
CA THR A 157 -2.39 -1.31 10.55
C THR A 157 -1.99 -2.44 9.63
N CYS A 158 -1.86 -3.66 10.17
CA CYS A 158 -1.67 -4.87 9.38
C CYS A 158 -2.95 -5.69 9.21
N TYR A 159 -4.14 -5.09 9.41
CA TYR A 159 -5.40 -5.69 8.99
C TYR A 159 -5.53 -5.70 7.46
N ASP A 160 -6.37 -6.56 6.90
CA ASP A 160 -6.65 -6.55 5.46
C ASP A 160 -7.16 -5.19 4.98
N SER A 161 -8.01 -4.53 5.77
CA SER A 161 -8.45 -3.16 5.49
C SER A 161 -7.31 -2.13 5.37
N GLY A 162 -6.12 -2.43 5.89
CA GLY A 162 -4.92 -1.61 5.78
C GLY A 162 -3.96 -2.06 4.69
N LEU A 163 -3.85 -3.37 4.43
CA LEU A 163 -2.86 -3.97 3.55
C LEU A 163 -3.42 -4.45 2.20
N GLN A 164 -4.66 -4.97 2.17
CA GLN A 164 -5.25 -5.45 0.94
C GLN A 164 -5.61 -4.27 0.03
N SER A 165 -4.87 -4.16 -1.07
CA SER A 165 -5.02 -3.07 -2.04
C SER A 165 -5.86 -3.53 -3.24
N GLY A 166 -6.64 -2.61 -3.81
CA GLY A 166 -7.29 -2.85 -5.09
C GLY A 166 -6.24 -3.02 -6.20
N CYS A 167 -6.41 -4.02 -7.05
CA CYS A 167 -5.58 -4.24 -8.21
C CYS A 167 -6.46 -4.61 -9.41
N ILE A 168 -6.41 -3.78 -10.45
CA ILE A 168 -7.11 -4.01 -11.72
C ILE A 168 -6.07 -4.03 -12.83
N VAL A 169 -6.15 -5.05 -13.69
CA VAL A 169 -5.20 -5.24 -14.78
C VAL A 169 -5.96 -5.34 -16.10
N ARG A 170 -5.53 -4.53 -17.09
CA ARG A 170 -6.02 -4.59 -18.48
C ARG A 170 -4.84 -4.91 -19.39
N TRP A 171 -4.96 -6.01 -20.13
CA TRP A 171 -3.99 -6.38 -21.17
C TRP A 171 -4.72 -7.13 -22.29
N PRO A 172 -5.17 -6.43 -23.32
CA PRO A 172 -5.93 -7.01 -24.42
C PRO A 172 -5.17 -8.17 -25.09
N GLY A 173 -5.87 -9.24 -25.40
CA GLY A 173 -5.26 -10.45 -25.99
C GLY A 173 -4.52 -11.38 -25.01
N HIS A 174 -4.21 -10.93 -23.77
CA HIS A 174 -3.48 -11.70 -22.77
C HIS A 174 -4.31 -12.01 -21.53
N ILE A 175 -5.20 -11.12 -21.13
CA ILE A 175 -6.07 -11.30 -19.95
C ILE A 175 -7.52 -11.28 -20.41
N ALA A 176 -8.30 -12.29 -19.99
CA ALA A 176 -9.72 -12.36 -20.31
C ALA A 176 -10.49 -11.20 -19.65
N ALA A 177 -11.26 -10.46 -20.44
CA ALA A 177 -12.07 -9.35 -19.94
C ALA A 177 -13.10 -9.85 -18.90
N GLY A 178 -13.29 -9.08 -17.81
CA GLY A 178 -14.20 -9.39 -16.72
C GLY A 178 -13.77 -10.57 -15.84
N SER A 179 -12.56 -11.13 -16.04
CA SER A 179 -12.03 -12.18 -15.18
C SER A 179 -11.64 -11.63 -13.79
N THR A 180 -11.72 -12.50 -12.77
CA THR A 180 -11.23 -12.25 -11.42
C THR A 180 -10.28 -13.35 -11.00
N ASN A 181 -9.30 -13.00 -10.15
CA ASN A 181 -8.33 -13.93 -9.61
C ASN A 181 -8.13 -13.66 -8.11
N ASN A 182 -8.09 -14.72 -7.31
CA ASN A 182 -7.93 -14.65 -5.85
C ASN A 182 -6.51 -15.02 -5.38
N ALA A 183 -5.57 -15.22 -6.30
CA ALA A 183 -4.18 -15.50 -5.94
C ALA A 183 -3.62 -14.39 -5.06
N MET A 184 -2.92 -14.76 -3.99
CA MET A 184 -2.22 -13.80 -3.15
C MET A 184 -0.98 -13.28 -3.89
N ILE A 185 -0.92 -11.97 -4.10
CA ILE A 185 0.17 -11.25 -4.77
C ILE A 185 0.69 -10.12 -3.88
N GLU A 186 1.89 -9.67 -4.14
CA GLU A 186 2.50 -8.53 -3.46
C GLU A 186 3.09 -7.54 -4.48
N TYR A 187 3.31 -6.29 -4.09
CA TYR A 187 3.90 -5.28 -4.97
C TYR A 187 5.28 -5.65 -5.51
N ILE A 188 6.06 -6.45 -4.76
CA ILE A 188 7.35 -6.94 -5.21
C ILE A 188 7.24 -7.85 -6.45
N ASP A 189 6.06 -8.38 -6.77
CA ASP A 189 5.81 -9.24 -7.92
C ASP A 189 5.70 -8.47 -9.24
N PHE A 190 5.48 -7.14 -9.17
CA PHE A 190 5.35 -6.33 -10.39
C PHE A 190 6.67 -6.20 -11.14
N LEU A 191 7.80 -5.98 -10.45
CA LEU A 191 9.07 -5.77 -11.13
C LEU A 191 9.50 -7.00 -11.96
N PRO A 192 9.53 -8.24 -11.43
CA PRO A 192 9.81 -9.41 -12.27
C PRO A 192 8.77 -9.60 -13.38
N THR A 193 7.52 -9.21 -13.17
CA THR A 193 6.49 -9.24 -14.23
C THR A 193 6.83 -8.27 -15.35
N TRP A 194 7.21 -7.04 -15.04
CA TRP A 194 7.57 -6.03 -16.06
C TRP A 194 8.82 -6.42 -16.83
N ILE A 195 9.83 -7.02 -16.16
CA ILE A 195 11.04 -7.54 -16.82
C ILE A 195 10.65 -8.59 -17.85
N GLU A 196 9.81 -9.55 -17.47
CA GLU A 196 9.41 -10.65 -18.36
C GLU A 196 8.53 -10.16 -19.52
N VAL A 197 7.59 -9.23 -19.24
CA VAL A 197 6.76 -8.56 -20.28
C VAL A 197 7.63 -7.79 -21.26
N ALA A 198 8.70 -7.16 -20.80
CA ALA A 198 9.65 -6.43 -21.63
C ALA A 198 10.61 -7.35 -22.40
N GLY A 199 10.51 -8.67 -22.28
CA GLY A 199 11.38 -9.64 -22.95
C GLY A 199 12.73 -9.87 -22.23
N GLY A 200 12.84 -9.43 -20.98
CA GLY A 200 14.02 -9.67 -20.14
C GLY A 200 14.09 -11.10 -19.57
N ASP A 201 15.29 -11.50 -19.17
CA ASP A 201 15.54 -12.83 -18.61
C ASP A 201 15.57 -12.78 -17.07
N LEU A 202 14.60 -13.41 -16.41
CA LEU A 202 14.56 -13.55 -14.96
C LEU A 202 15.65 -14.44 -14.37
N LYS A 203 16.42 -15.15 -15.20
CA LYS A 203 17.60 -15.95 -14.79
C LYS A 203 18.89 -15.13 -14.81
N ALA A 204 18.85 -13.89 -15.35
CA ALA A 204 20.00 -12.98 -15.27
C ALA A 204 20.38 -12.70 -13.81
N GLU A 205 21.66 -12.57 -13.51
CA GLU A 205 22.17 -12.43 -12.13
C GLU A 205 21.46 -11.34 -11.31
N ALA A 206 21.23 -10.16 -11.91
CA ALA A 206 20.53 -9.07 -11.22
C ALA A 206 19.07 -9.44 -10.88
N ALA A 207 18.35 -10.09 -11.80
CA ALA A 207 16.96 -10.47 -11.62
C ALA A 207 16.79 -11.63 -10.62
N THR A 208 17.78 -12.50 -10.45
CA THR A 208 17.73 -13.58 -9.43
C THR A 208 17.76 -13.07 -7.99
N LYS A 209 18.07 -11.79 -7.78
CA LYS A 209 18.06 -11.14 -6.45
C LYS A 209 16.69 -10.52 -6.08
N LEU A 210 15.72 -10.61 -6.98
CA LEU A 210 14.37 -10.10 -6.71
C LEU A 210 13.59 -11.10 -5.88
N ASP A 211 12.93 -10.62 -4.81
CA ASP A 211 12.11 -11.46 -3.93
C ASP A 211 10.73 -11.78 -4.55
N GLY A 212 10.30 -10.99 -5.51
CA GLY A 212 9.02 -11.16 -6.21
C GLY A 212 9.04 -12.28 -7.24
N LYS A 213 7.85 -12.71 -7.63
CA LYS A 213 7.62 -13.69 -8.71
C LYS A 213 6.76 -13.05 -9.80
N SER A 214 7.04 -13.38 -11.07
CA SER A 214 6.23 -12.88 -12.18
C SER A 214 4.75 -13.27 -12.06
N LEU A 215 3.87 -12.31 -12.34
CA LEU A 215 2.42 -12.47 -12.35
C LEU A 215 1.88 -13.02 -13.68
N LEU A 216 2.71 -13.27 -14.69
CA LEU A 216 2.23 -13.80 -15.97
C LEU A 216 1.40 -15.08 -15.82
N PRO A 217 1.77 -16.04 -14.94
CA PRO A 217 0.91 -17.20 -14.69
C PRO A 217 -0.46 -16.83 -14.08
N VAL A 218 -0.51 -15.80 -13.21
CA VAL A 218 -1.77 -15.30 -12.63
C VAL A 218 -2.62 -14.63 -13.71
N PHE A 219 -2.01 -13.85 -14.57
CA PHE A 219 -2.68 -13.22 -15.73
C PHE A 219 -3.23 -14.25 -16.70
N ALA A 220 -2.55 -15.39 -16.85
CA ALA A 220 -3.04 -16.54 -17.60
C ALA A 220 -4.10 -17.38 -16.85
N GLY A 221 -4.57 -16.94 -15.68
CA GLY A 221 -5.66 -17.56 -14.93
C GLY A 221 -5.24 -18.54 -13.83
N LYS A 222 -3.93 -18.71 -13.55
CA LYS A 222 -3.47 -19.54 -12.43
C LYS A 222 -3.92 -18.92 -11.10
N GLN A 223 -4.58 -19.70 -10.25
CA GLN A 223 -5.13 -19.26 -8.96
C GLN A 223 -4.17 -19.42 -7.79
N ASP A 224 -3.00 -19.99 -7.99
CA ASP A 224 -1.96 -20.20 -6.98
C ASP A 224 -0.71 -19.43 -7.37
N HIS A 225 -0.25 -18.55 -6.47
CA HIS A 225 0.95 -17.75 -6.67
C HIS A 225 1.85 -17.75 -5.43
N LYS A 226 1.34 -17.27 -4.29
CA LYS A 226 2.01 -17.31 -2.99
C LYS A 226 1.12 -17.99 -1.96
N GLN A 227 1.75 -18.76 -1.07
CA GLN A 227 1.05 -19.40 0.06
C GLN A 227 0.97 -18.46 1.27
N LEU A 228 1.93 -17.56 1.39
CA LEU A 228 2.02 -16.58 2.46
C LEU A 228 2.37 -15.21 1.88
N VAL A 229 1.79 -14.17 2.49
CA VAL A 229 2.15 -12.77 2.28
C VAL A 229 2.43 -12.11 3.62
N PHE A 230 3.31 -11.12 3.61
CA PHE A 230 3.80 -10.49 4.84
C PHE A 230 3.46 -9.00 4.85
N GLY A 231 3.27 -8.47 6.05
CA GLY A 231 2.98 -7.05 6.22
C GLY A 231 3.76 -6.47 7.39
N GLU A 232 4.15 -5.21 7.23
CA GLU A 232 4.83 -4.47 8.28
C GLU A 232 4.25 -3.07 8.45
N MET A 233 4.32 -2.58 9.64
CA MET A 233 3.98 -1.21 9.98
C MET A 233 4.97 -0.68 11.01
N THR A 234 5.47 0.53 10.78
CA THR A 234 6.29 1.29 11.74
C THR A 234 5.62 2.61 12.07
N THR A 235 5.62 3.01 13.34
CA THR A 235 5.16 4.34 13.75
C THR A 235 6.30 5.35 13.85
N ARG A 236 7.55 4.90 13.84
CA ARG A 236 8.71 5.78 13.97
C ARG A 236 8.82 6.74 12.78
N GLY A 237 8.75 8.04 13.07
CA GLY A 237 8.80 9.09 12.04
C GLY A 237 7.45 9.43 11.40
N ILE A 238 6.36 8.77 11.77
CA ILE A 238 5.00 9.15 11.39
C ILE A 238 4.52 10.34 12.23
N ASN A 239 3.79 11.25 11.61
CA ASN A 239 3.16 12.37 12.33
C ASN A 239 2.13 11.82 13.32
N ASN A 240 2.20 12.29 14.57
CA ASN A 240 1.35 11.83 15.68
C ASN A 240 1.41 10.32 15.94
N GLY A 241 2.42 9.62 15.43
CA GLY A 241 2.62 8.21 15.69
C GLY A 241 3.20 7.93 17.07
N SER A 242 2.84 6.80 17.67
CA SER A 242 3.48 6.27 18.87
C SER A 242 4.98 6.08 18.62
N ASP A 243 5.79 6.27 19.65
CA ASP A 243 7.25 6.37 19.47
C ASP A 243 7.90 5.05 19.00
N HIS A 244 7.34 3.91 19.34
CA HIS A 244 8.01 2.61 19.11
C HIS A 244 7.04 1.48 18.80
N TYR A 245 5.93 1.77 18.09
CA TYR A 245 4.92 0.77 17.82
C TYR A 245 5.18 0.10 16.46
N GLY A 246 5.94 -0.97 16.46
CA GLY A 246 6.13 -1.82 15.30
C GLY A 246 5.11 -2.92 15.24
N ILE A 247 4.63 -3.25 14.04
CA ILE A 247 3.70 -4.34 13.78
C ILE A 247 4.26 -5.18 12.65
N ARG A 248 4.19 -6.50 12.80
CA ARG A 248 4.47 -7.45 11.71
C ARG A 248 3.32 -8.42 11.58
N SER A 249 3.08 -8.88 10.37
CA SER A 249 2.03 -9.86 10.10
C SER A 249 2.43 -10.85 9.04
N VAL A 250 1.83 -12.03 9.13
CA VAL A 250 1.84 -13.06 8.09
C VAL A 250 0.42 -13.50 7.83
N ARG A 251 0.07 -13.68 6.57
CA ARG A 251 -1.25 -14.10 6.10
C ARG A 251 -1.12 -15.27 5.14
N SER A 252 -1.89 -16.34 5.40
CA SER A 252 -2.23 -17.37 4.43
C SER A 252 -3.56 -17.02 3.73
N ASP A 253 -4.07 -17.87 2.86
CA ASP A 253 -5.42 -17.74 2.28
C ASP A 253 -6.52 -17.65 3.35
N ARG A 254 -6.35 -18.39 4.46
CA ARG A 254 -7.37 -18.53 5.50
C ARG A 254 -7.04 -17.80 6.79
N TYR A 255 -5.79 -17.79 7.25
CA TYR A 255 -5.43 -17.29 8.58
C TYR A 255 -4.48 -16.11 8.51
N LYS A 256 -4.62 -15.19 9.47
CA LYS A 256 -3.69 -14.09 9.68
C LYS A 256 -3.20 -14.08 11.12
N TYR A 257 -1.89 -13.90 11.26
CA TYR A 257 -1.21 -13.66 12.53
C TYR A 257 -0.61 -12.25 12.51
N ILE A 258 -0.89 -11.45 13.53
CA ILE A 258 -0.36 -10.10 13.72
C ILE A 258 0.39 -10.05 15.03
N TRP A 259 1.61 -9.51 15.01
CA TRP A 259 2.43 -9.30 16.19
C TRP A 259 2.67 -7.80 16.41
N ASN A 260 2.17 -7.29 17.55
CA ASN A 260 2.37 -5.92 18.01
C ASN A 260 3.54 -5.91 18.99
N PHE A 261 4.63 -5.20 18.69
CA PHE A 261 5.85 -5.29 19.48
C PHE A 261 5.75 -4.69 20.89
N THR A 262 4.91 -3.67 21.07
CA THR A 262 4.80 -2.91 22.31
C THR A 262 3.34 -2.73 22.73
N PRO A 263 2.66 -3.82 23.17
CA PRO A 263 1.22 -3.79 23.50
C PRO A 263 0.87 -2.85 24.66
N ASP A 264 1.83 -2.55 25.53
CA ASP A 264 1.65 -1.62 26.66
C ASP A 264 1.67 -0.15 26.24
N VAL A 265 2.06 0.15 24.99
CA VAL A 265 2.07 1.50 24.44
C VAL A 265 0.75 1.79 23.74
N THR A 266 0.14 2.94 24.01
CA THR A 266 -1.05 3.38 23.28
C THR A 266 -0.74 3.52 21.79
N PHE A 267 -1.47 2.81 20.94
CA PHE A 267 -1.33 2.92 19.49
C PHE A 267 -1.91 4.24 19.01
N GLN A 268 -1.06 5.06 18.40
CA GLN A 268 -1.41 6.37 17.84
C GLN A 268 -0.76 6.58 16.48
N ASN A 269 -1.46 7.31 15.63
CA ASN A 269 -1.02 7.77 14.32
C ASN A 269 -1.85 8.98 13.87
N ALA A 270 -1.69 9.45 12.64
CA ALA A 270 -2.41 10.62 12.16
C ALA A 270 -3.93 10.48 12.21
N CYS A 271 -4.46 9.26 12.04
CA CYS A 271 -5.90 8.98 12.14
C CYS A 271 -6.46 9.29 13.54
N THR A 272 -5.70 9.06 14.62
CA THR A 272 -6.18 9.30 15.99
C THR A 272 -6.44 10.77 16.33
N SER A 273 -6.03 11.68 15.45
CA SER A 273 -6.28 13.13 15.51
C SER A 273 -7.30 13.59 14.47
N SER A 274 -7.85 12.70 13.65
CA SER A 274 -8.85 13.03 12.64
C SER A 274 -10.17 13.43 13.28
N LYS A 275 -11.02 14.15 12.53
CA LYS A 275 -12.36 14.55 12.99
C LYS A 275 -13.22 13.33 13.31
N GLU A 276 -13.09 12.29 12.49
CA GLU A 276 -13.78 11.02 12.61
C GLU A 276 -13.42 10.36 13.94
N PHE A 277 -12.14 10.15 14.22
CA PHE A 277 -11.73 9.47 15.46
C PHE A 277 -11.95 10.34 16.71
N VAL A 278 -11.87 11.66 16.60
CA VAL A 278 -12.25 12.57 17.69
C VAL A 278 -13.74 12.44 18.02
N SER A 279 -14.61 12.28 17.02
CA SER A 279 -16.04 12.01 17.26
C SER A 279 -16.26 10.68 18.00
N TRP A 280 -15.48 9.64 17.67
CA TRP A 280 -15.56 8.35 18.36
C TRP A 280 -15.18 8.46 19.83
N LYS A 281 -14.14 9.23 20.14
CA LYS A 281 -13.73 9.48 21.54
C LYS A 281 -14.82 10.22 22.32
N ARG A 282 -15.45 11.24 21.71
CA ARG A 282 -16.58 11.97 22.30
C ARG A 282 -17.76 11.04 22.60
N GLU A 283 -18.13 10.16 21.67
CA GLU A 283 -19.16 9.15 21.87
C GLU A 283 -18.80 8.16 23.00
N ALA A 284 -17.53 7.74 23.07
CA ALA A 284 -17.07 6.87 24.15
C ALA A 284 -17.13 7.55 25.52
N GLU A 285 -16.74 8.82 25.61
CA GLU A 285 -16.86 9.65 26.83
C GLU A 285 -18.33 9.85 27.24
N ALA A 286 -19.24 9.89 26.28
CA ALA A 286 -20.69 9.95 26.52
C ALA A 286 -21.32 8.60 26.94
N GLY A 287 -20.50 7.53 27.00
CA GLY A 287 -20.95 6.20 27.48
C GLY A 287 -21.48 5.28 26.38
N ASN A 288 -21.29 5.60 25.11
CA ASN A 288 -21.65 4.71 24.00
C ASN A 288 -20.77 3.45 24.04
N ALA A 289 -21.37 2.30 24.33
CA ALA A 289 -20.65 1.02 24.51
C ALA A 289 -19.85 0.59 23.27
N LYS A 290 -20.41 0.80 22.06
CA LYS A 290 -19.73 0.48 20.81
C LYS A 290 -18.54 1.40 20.57
N ALA A 291 -18.67 2.68 20.87
CA ALA A 291 -17.57 3.64 20.79
C ALA A 291 -16.43 3.29 21.75
N ILE A 292 -16.78 2.95 23.01
CA ILE A 292 -15.79 2.49 24.02
C ILE A 292 -15.02 1.27 23.51
N GLU A 293 -15.73 0.27 22.98
CA GLU A 293 -15.14 -0.94 22.41
C GLU A 293 -14.16 -0.61 21.26
N LEU A 294 -14.61 0.16 20.27
CA LEU A 294 -13.83 0.44 19.07
C LEU A 294 -12.63 1.35 19.35
N VAL A 295 -12.78 2.38 20.18
CA VAL A 295 -11.69 3.25 20.60
C VAL A 295 -10.64 2.44 21.37
N LYS A 296 -11.07 1.59 22.32
CA LYS A 296 -10.17 0.71 23.07
C LYS A 296 -9.46 -0.27 22.15
N ARG A 297 -10.18 -0.97 21.28
CA ARG A 297 -9.64 -1.96 20.35
C ARG A 297 -8.59 -1.33 19.42
N TYR A 298 -8.79 -0.08 18.97
CA TYR A 298 -7.85 0.60 18.09
C TYR A 298 -6.60 1.07 18.81
N THR A 299 -6.75 1.61 20.03
CA THR A 299 -5.65 2.26 20.76
C THR A 299 -4.90 1.35 21.73
N GLN A 300 -5.53 0.23 22.17
CA GLN A 300 -4.96 -0.73 23.13
C GLN A 300 -4.95 -2.12 22.48
N ARG A 301 -3.95 -2.37 21.65
CA ARG A 301 -3.85 -3.61 20.90
C ARG A 301 -3.10 -4.67 21.72
N PRO A 302 -3.57 -5.94 21.72
CA PRO A 302 -2.84 -7.02 22.37
C PRO A 302 -1.53 -7.31 21.62
N GLU A 303 -0.61 -8.02 22.28
CA GLU A 303 0.65 -8.45 21.67
C GLU A 303 0.40 -9.30 20.41
N ILE A 304 -0.56 -10.24 20.50
CA ILE A 304 -0.89 -11.17 19.40
C ILE A 304 -2.34 -10.98 19.01
N GLU A 305 -2.55 -10.88 17.71
CA GLU A 305 -3.87 -10.97 17.10
C GLU A 305 -3.86 -12.12 16.08
N PHE A 306 -4.92 -12.92 16.09
CA PHE A 306 -5.08 -14.06 15.18
C PHE A 306 -6.50 -14.13 14.65
N TYR A 307 -6.66 -14.28 13.34
CA TYR A 307 -7.95 -14.23 12.67
C TYR A 307 -8.13 -15.40 11.69
N ASP A 308 -9.34 -15.96 11.65
CA ASP A 308 -9.80 -16.90 10.62
C ASP A 308 -10.59 -16.14 9.55
N LEU A 309 -9.89 -15.72 8.49
CA LEU A 309 -10.44 -14.85 7.45
C LEU A 309 -11.56 -15.50 6.63
N ALA A 310 -11.66 -16.83 6.63
CA ALA A 310 -12.76 -17.53 5.98
C ALA A 310 -14.09 -17.34 6.74
N ASN A 311 -14.03 -17.22 8.07
CA ASN A 311 -15.20 -17.04 8.92
C ASN A 311 -15.36 -15.59 9.43
N ASP A 312 -14.29 -14.83 9.42
CA ASP A 312 -14.24 -13.45 9.89
C ASP A 312 -13.36 -12.58 8.94
N PRO A 313 -13.83 -12.31 7.72
CA PRO A 313 -13.07 -11.57 6.71
C PRO A 313 -12.82 -10.10 7.09
N LEU A 314 -13.47 -9.61 8.15
CA LEU A 314 -13.29 -8.24 8.64
C LEU A 314 -12.45 -8.17 9.93
N GLU A 315 -11.87 -9.30 10.34
CA GLU A 315 -10.94 -9.38 11.47
C GLU A 315 -11.52 -8.79 12.77
N LEU A 316 -12.78 -9.11 13.07
CA LEU A 316 -13.51 -8.56 14.21
C LEU A 316 -13.24 -9.32 15.50
N LYS A 317 -12.99 -10.64 15.41
CA LYS A 317 -12.83 -11.53 16.56
C LYS A 317 -11.41 -12.07 16.66
N ASN A 318 -10.62 -11.54 17.59
CA ASN A 318 -9.30 -12.08 17.87
C ASN A 318 -9.39 -13.47 18.51
N LEU A 319 -8.82 -14.48 17.85
CA LEU A 319 -8.79 -15.90 18.28
C LEU A 319 -7.48 -16.28 18.99
N ALA A 320 -6.60 -15.34 19.29
CA ALA A 320 -5.28 -15.63 19.87
C ALA A 320 -5.32 -16.39 21.20
N ALA A 321 -6.41 -16.26 21.97
CA ALA A 321 -6.60 -16.98 23.23
C ALA A 321 -7.27 -18.35 23.07
N ASP A 322 -7.69 -18.74 21.87
CA ASP A 322 -8.39 -20.01 21.62
C ASP A 322 -7.37 -21.15 21.45
N PRO A 323 -7.35 -22.16 22.34
CA PRO A 323 -6.42 -23.28 22.26
C PRO A 323 -6.52 -24.08 20.94
N ALA A 324 -7.68 -24.08 20.28
CA ALA A 324 -7.88 -24.79 19.02
C ALA A 324 -6.98 -24.26 17.90
N HIS A 325 -6.46 -23.06 18.01
CA HIS A 325 -5.62 -22.41 17.00
C HIS A 325 -4.13 -22.34 17.34
N HIS A 326 -3.71 -22.86 18.50
CA HIS A 326 -2.31 -22.72 18.98
C HIS A 326 -1.28 -23.31 18.01
N GLU A 327 -1.57 -24.43 17.36
CA GLU A 327 -0.67 -25.06 16.38
C GLU A 327 -0.52 -24.18 15.11
N THR A 328 -1.63 -23.73 14.55
CA THR A 328 -1.63 -22.85 13.38
C THR A 328 -0.93 -21.52 13.68
N MET A 329 -1.18 -20.93 14.84
CA MET A 329 -0.49 -19.73 15.30
C MET A 329 1.01 -19.93 15.39
N ARG A 330 1.45 -21.05 15.96
CA ARG A 330 2.88 -21.39 16.07
C ARG A 330 3.52 -21.52 14.69
N SER A 331 2.85 -22.21 13.77
CA SER A 331 3.34 -22.36 12.40
C SER A 331 3.48 -21.01 11.70
N LEU A 332 2.46 -20.16 11.73
CA LEU A 332 2.51 -18.83 11.12
C LEU A 332 3.55 -17.93 11.80
N ARG A 333 3.71 -18.02 13.10
CA ARG A 333 4.75 -17.28 13.80
C ARG A 333 6.16 -17.71 13.36
N MET A 334 6.40 -18.98 13.16
CA MET A 334 7.69 -19.46 12.64
C MET A 334 7.97 -18.92 11.24
N GLU A 335 6.97 -18.90 10.37
CA GLU A 335 7.10 -18.32 9.03
C GLU A 335 7.39 -16.80 9.09
N LEU A 336 6.73 -16.10 9.99
CA LEU A 336 6.99 -14.67 10.22
C LEU A 336 8.42 -14.44 10.72
N ASP A 337 8.89 -15.25 11.67
CA ASP A 337 10.25 -15.16 12.21
C ASP A 337 11.30 -15.45 11.11
N HIS A 338 11.05 -16.45 10.24
CA HIS A 338 11.93 -16.75 9.09
C HIS A 338 11.98 -15.58 8.10
N TRP A 339 10.83 -14.99 7.77
CA TRP A 339 10.77 -13.83 6.88
C TRP A 339 11.50 -12.63 7.48
N MET A 340 11.28 -12.32 8.75
CA MET A 340 11.98 -11.25 9.45
C MET A 340 13.49 -11.47 9.45
N GLN A 341 13.95 -12.71 9.71
CA GLN A 341 15.36 -13.06 9.65
C GLN A 341 15.94 -12.87 8.25
N TYR A 342 15.23 -13.32 7.22
CA TYR A 342 15.61 -13.16 5.82
C TYR A 342 15.76 -11.68 5.43
N CYS A 343 14.83 -10.84 5.82
CA CYS A 343 14.87 -9.40 5.59
C CYS A 343 15.86 -8.63 6.48
N GLY A 344 16.50 -9.30 7.45
CA GLY A 344 17.36 -8.66 8.45
C GLY A 344 16.59 -7.82 9.48
N ASP A 345 15.27 -8.03 9.61
CA ASP A 345 14.44 -7.35 10.58
C ASP A 345 14.62 -7.92 12.00
N LYS A 346 15.07 -7.07 12.90
CA LYS A 346 15.33 -7.39 14.32
C LYS A 346 14.17 -6.96 15.24
N GLY A 347 12.97 -6.82 14.67
CA GLY A 347 11.78 -6.39 15.40
C GLY A 347 11.94 -5.00 16.02
N GLN A 348 11.74 -4.88 17.33
CA GLN A 348 11.81 -3.59 18.01
C GLN A 348 13.14 -2.85 17.81
N ALA A 349 14.26 -3.57 17.66
CA ALA A 349 15.56 -2.94 17.41
C ALA A 349 15.59 -2.25 16.04
N THR A 350 14.99 -2.86 15.01
CA THR A 350 14.81 -2.24 13.67
C THR A 350 13.93 -0.99 13.76
N GLU A 351 12.83 -1.04 14.51
CA GLU A 351 11.97 0.13 14.73
C GLU A 351 12.74 1.29 15.38
N MET A 352 13.54 1.01 16.39
CA MET A 352 14.34 2.04 17.10
C MET A 352 15.40 2.68 16.20
N ASP A 353 15.94 1.93 15.24
CA ASP A 353 16.97 2.39 14.32
C ASP A 353 16.40 3.16 13.10
N ALA A 354 15.10 3.09 12.85
CA ALA A 354 14.44 3.63 11.65
C ALA A 354 14.80 5.11 11.35
N LEU A 355 14.95 5.96 12.36
CA LEU A 355 15.31 7.37 12.17
C LEU A 355 16.74 7.57 11.61
N ASN A 356 17.62 6.59 11.75
CA ASN A 356 18.98 6.67 11.21
C ASN A 356 18.99 6.54 9.69
N HIS A 357 17.96 5.93 9.12
CA HIS A 357 17.75 5.72 7.68
C HIS A 357 16.85 6.77 7.03
N MET A 358 16.34 7.75 7.81
CA MET A 358 15.46 8.80 7.32
C MET A 358 16.22 10.14 7.16
N LYS A 359 15.87 10.93 6.13
CA LYS A 359 16.39 12.28 5.91
C LYS A 359 16.22 13.20 7.14
N ARG A 360 15.09 13.08 7.83
CA ARG A 360 14.80 13.84 9.08
C ARG A 360 15.76 13.49 10.23
N GLY A 361 16.18 12.23 10.32
CA GLY A 361 17.14 11.76 11.32
C GLY A 361 18.54 12.32 11.09
N GLN A 362 18.97 12.38 9.83
CA GLN A 362 20.28 12.94 9.45
C GLN A 362 20.39 14.45 9.74
N SER A 363 19.31 15.22 9.52
CA SER A 363 19.29 16.66 9.86
C SER A 363 19.35 16.93 11.36
N LYS A 364 18.73 16.08 12.19
CA LYS A 364 18.83 16.16 13.66
C LYS A 364 20.22 15.76 14.17
N ARG A 365 20.90 14.78 13.58
CA ARG A 365 22.29 14.42 13.90
C ARG A 365 23.25 15.56 13.58
N LYS A 366 23.14 16.18 12.39
CA LYS A 366 23.97 17.35 12.01
C LYS A 366 23.78 18.52 12.97
N LYS A 367 22.53 18.79 13.42
CA LYS A 367 22.24 19.83 14.42
C LYS A 367 22.77 19.50 15.83
N LYS A 368 22.87 18.23 16.19
CA LYS A 368 23.39 17.79 17.49
C LYS A 368 24.93 17.79 17.54
N GLN A 369 25.58 17.53 16.40
CA GLN A 369 27.03 17.61 16.25
C GLN A 369 27.55 19.06 16.04
N ALA A 370 26.66 20.00 15.63
CA ALA A 370 27.00 21.42 15.43
C ALA A 370 26.69 22.29 16.67
N LYS A 371 26.31 21.72 17.81
CA LYS A 371 26.26 22.44 19.09
C LYS A 371 27.57 22.17 19.82
N PRO A 372 28.34 23.26 20.12
CA PRO A 372 29.58 23.19 20.89
C PRO A 372 29.35 22.69 22.31
#